data_02c1525dee9a0550daa8c971e8ae06bb
#
_entry.id   02c1525dee9a0550daa8c971e8ae06bb
#
_cell.length_a   1.000
_cell.length_b   1.000
_cell.length_c   1.000
_cell.angle_alpha   90.00
_cell.angle_beta   90.00
_cell.angle_gamma   90.00
#
_symmetry.space_group_name_H-M   'P 1'
#
loop_
_entity.id
_entity.type
_entity.pdbx_description
1 polymer ?
#
loop_
_entity_poly.entity_id
_entity_poly.type
_entity_poly.pdbx_seq_one_letter_code
_entity_poly.pdbx_strand_id
1 'polypeptide(L)'
;MPLTNADLVRKAAGPVGTGDFIAASGLLAAEQANAFLDAVYVATPFSALQRNERRRAKTGSIAKIGIGGRLLRLKTAGVDDATLSKSTFGDVSYTCVRSRLDWETEEEVFEENIEAAALEDHLMGLMTGQLGRDLEDLHFNGDTTDTSADAAFLTQNSGWLYQLANAGLAHRVNGAAVNGGAIEKSHFFDGFQALPDKYKAQADQMRWLMSPTNKSRWLEYLTGRSTAAGDSALLGQGGDRPHGILIQEIPAMPNTRILLANTSQFIVLNTRDIRIRRTTEGREAIRQDKRFYAIFIDDDPIIEEQDGVVDIYGMAA
;
A
#
# COMPACT_ATOMS: atom_id res chain seq x y z
N MET A 1 43.65 13.05 -16.54
CA MET A 1 42.62 12.06 -16.91
C MET A 1 41.30 12.64 -16.46
N PRO A 2 40.30 12.75 -17.31
CA PRO A 2 38.98 13.20 -16.90
C PRO A 2 38.38 12.12 -15.99
N LEU A 3 37.82 12.55 -14.85
CA LEU A 3 37.11 11.68 -13.90
C LEU A 3 35.88 11.09 -14.58
N THR A 4 35.71 9.80 -14.46
CA THR A 4 34.51 9.10 -15.01
C THR A 4 33.33 9.29 -14.04
N ASN A 5 32.10 9.17 -14.55
CA ASN A 5 30.89 9.23 -13.72
C ASN A 5 30.90 8.22 -12.56
N ALA A 6 31.61 7.08 -12.74
CA ALA A 6 31.79 6.09 -11.69
C ALA A 6 32.69 6.59 -10.54
N ASP A 7 33.67 7.45 -10.83
CA ASP A 7 34.55 8.04 -9.81
C ASP A 7 33.83 9.15 -9.03
N LEU A 8 32.91 9.85 -9.66
CA LEU A 8 32.03 10.85 -9.03
C LEU A 8 31.03 10.19 -8.07
N VAL A 9 30.42 9.09 -8.49
CA VAL A 9 29.51 8.29 -7.65
C VAL A 9 30.24 7.68 -6.45
N ARG A 10 31.48 7.23 -6.60
CA ARG A 10 32.29 6.70 -5.49
C ARG A 10 32.69 7.78 -4.49
N LYS A 11 32.89 9.02 -4.90
CA LYS A 11 33.18 10.15 -4.01
C LYS A 11 31.95 10.61 -3.24
N ALA A 12 30.75 10.46 -3.84
CA ALA A 12 29.46 10.75 -3.19
C ALA A 12 28.99 9.66 -2.22
N ALA A 13 29.57 8.45 -2.30
CA ALA A 13 29.20 7.29 -1.47
C ALA A 13 29.89 7.23 -0.08
N GLY A 14 30.39 8.33 0.46
CA GLY A 14 30.58 8.45 1.91
C GLY A 14 29.21 8.35 2.60
N PRO A 15 29.12 7.83 3.83
CA PRO A 15 27.87 7.84 4.58
C PRO A 15 27.47 9.28 4.88
N VAL A 16 26.79 9.91 3.94
CA VAL A 16 26.18 11.23 4.15
C VAL A 16 24.90 10.94 4.91
N GLY A 17 24.92 11.11 6.22
CA GLY A 17 23.72 11.07 7.03
C GLY A 17 22.75 12.13 6.54
N THR A 18 21.46 11.80 6.49
CA THR A 18 20.38 12.75 6.16
C THR A 18 20.42 14.05 7.01
N GLY A 19 21.18 14.07 8.10
CA GLY A 19 21.42 15.26 8.91
C GLY A 19 22.40 16.27 8.32
N ASP A 20 23.25 15.87 7.37
CA ASP A 20 24.28 16.77 6.83
C ASP A 20 23.73 17.74 5.76
N PHE A 21 22.60 17.41 5.14
CA PHE A 21 21.94 18.29 4.17
C PHE A 21 21.08 19.38 4.82
N ILE A 22 20.61 19.15 6.05
CA ILE A 22 19.72 20.07 6.78
C ILE A 22 20.52 21.01 7.69
N ALA A 23 21.75 20.63 8.11
CA ALA A 23 22.54 21.37 9.08
C ALA A 23 23.22 22.64 8.54
N ALA A 24 23.25 22.82 7.22
CA ALA A 24 23.88 23.96 6.57
C ALA A 24 22.87 24.73 5.70
N SER A 25 21.90 25.39 6.29
CA SER A 25 21.02 26.39 5.64
C SER A 25 20.29 25.96 4.33
N GLY A 26 20.15 24.66 4.05
CA GLY A 26 19.43 24.15 2.87
C GLY A 26 20.07 24.49 1.51
N LEU A 27 21.28 25.02 1.51
CA LEU A 27 22.03 25.36 0.30
C LEU A 27 22.81 24.15 -0.21
N LEU A 28 22.55 23.76 -1.45
CA LEU A 28 23.36 22.79 -2.16
C LEU A 28 24.66 23.46 -2.62
N ALA A 29 25.82 22.90 -2.24
CA ALA A 29 27.08 23.37 -2.80
C ALA A 29 27.09 23.17 -4.33
N ALA A 30 27.65 24.12 -5.09
CA ALA A 30 27.66 24.10 -6.55
C ALA A 30 28.24 22.80 -7.16
N GLU A 31 29.14 22.13 -6.44
CA GLU A 31 29.71 20.84 -6.82
C GLU A 31 28.75 19.64 -6.59
N GLN A 32 27.74 19.81 -5.74
CA GLN A 32 26.76 18.78 -5.41
C GLN A 32 25.45 18.90 -6.20
N ALA A 33 25.23 20.01 -6.89
CA ALA A 33 24.01 20.28 -7.67
C ALA A 33 23.76 19.25 -8.78
N ASN A 34 24.83 18.66 -9.33
CA ASN A 34 24.73 17.57 -10.32
C ASN A 34 24.63 16.17 -9.69
N ALA A 35 24.70 16.08 -8.37
CA ALA A 35 24.62 14.83 -7.60
C ALA A 35 23.45 14.84 -6.60
N PHE A 36 22.49 15.73 -6.82
CA PHE A 36 21.22 15.69 -6.10
C PHE A 36 20.48 14.42 -6.52
N LEU A 37 20.72 13.36 -5.75
CA LEU A 37 20.01 12.11 -5.92
C LEU A 37 18.66 12.30 -5.26
N ASP A 38 17.61 12.33 -6.07
CA ASP A 38 16.26 12.22 -5.58
C ASP A 38 16.18 11.08 -4.56
N ALA A 39 15.81 11.43 -3.35
CA ALA A 39 15.59 10.42 -2.32
C ALA A 39 14.61 9.40 -2.87
N VAL A 40 15.06 8.18 -2.93
CA VAL A 40 14.52 6.99 -3.56
C VAL A 40 13.02 7.11 -3.82
N TYR A 41 12.66 7.29 -5.08
CA TYR A 41 11.28 7.26 -5.53
C TYR A 41 10.79 5.82 -5.42
N VAL A 42 10.27 5.46 -4.26
CA VAL A 42 9.61 4.17 -4.10
C VAL A 42 8.27 4.29 -4.79
N ALA A 43 8.13 3.62 -5.94
CA ALA A 43 6.83 3.50 -6.59
C ALA A 43 5.83 2.88 -5.61
N THR A 44 4.62 3.40 -5.58
CA THR A 44 3.51 2.81 -4.84
C THR A 44 2.75 1.84 -5.77
N PRO A 45 3.22 0.59 -5.91
CA PRO A 45 2.73 -0.31 -6.95
C PRO A 45 1.27 -0.70 -6.73
N PHE A 46 0.77 -0.63 -5.49
CA PHE A 46 -0.59 -1.00 -5.19
C PHE A 46 -1.61 0.06 -5.58
N SER A 47 -1.24 1.34 -5.58
CA SER A 47 -2.13 2.44 -5.96
C SER A 47 -2.68 2.30 -7.39
N ALA A 48 -1.93 1.63 -8.29
CA ALA A 48 -2.37 1.34 -9.65
C ALA A 48 -3.30 0.13 -9.76
N LEU A 49 -3.32 -0.75 -8.76
CA LEU A 49 -4.09 -1.99 -8.76
C LEU A 49 -5.40 -1.88 -7.97
N GLN A 50 -5.44 -1.00 -6.97
CA GLN A 50 -6.64 -0.72 -6.19
C GLN A 50 -7.67 0.04 -7.01
N ARG A 51 -8.94 -0.02 -6.58
CA ARG A 51 -10.02 0.76 -7.18
C ARG A 51 -10.21 2.07 -6.44
N ASN A 52 -10.07 3.19 -7.13
CA ASN A 52 -10.32 4.51 -6.56
C ASN A 52 -11.73 4.97 -6.95
N GLU A 53 -12.57 5.28 -5.97
CA GLU A 53 -13.93 5.77 -6.18
C GLU A 53 -14.15 7.12 -5.51
N ARG A 54 -14.80 8.01 -6.24
CA ARG A 54 -15.16 9.32 -5.71
C ARG A 54 -16.59 9.34 -5.18
N ARG A 55 -16.74 9.82 -3.96
CA ARG A 55 -18.05 9.98 -3.30
C ARG A 55 -18.30 11.46 -2.98
N ARG A 56 -19.58 11.85 -2.91
CA ARG A 56 -19.95 13.24 -2.57
C ARG A 56 -20.06 13.46 -1.06
N ALA A 57 -20.53 12.46 -0.34
CA ALA A 57 -20.71 12.49 1.10
C ALA A 57 -19.49 11.91 1.82
N LYS A 58 -19.11 12.49 2.96
CA LYS A 58 -18.01 11.97 3.80
C LYS A 58 -18.34 10.65 4.45
N THR A 59 -19.60 10.42 4.77
CA THR A 59 -20.10 9.19 5.40
C THR A 59 -21.21 8.63 4.53
N GLY A 60 -21.28 7.32 4.45
CA GLY A 60 -22.31 6.63 3.69
C GLY A 60 -22.12 5.13 3.70
N SER A 61 -22.85 4.45 2.83
CA SER A 61 -22.69 3.02 2.63
C SER A 61 -22.68 2.68 1.13
N ILE A 62 -21.99 1.59 0.80
CA ILE A 62 -22.02 0.96 -0.53
C ILE A 62 -22.94 -0.24 -0.42
N ALA A 63 -24.08 -0.19 -1.11
CA ALA A 63 -25.02 -1.29 -1.12
C ALA A 63 -24.48 -2.47 -1.94
N LYS A 64 -24.56 -3.66 -1.37
CA LYS A 64 -24.25 -4.94 -2.02
C LYS A 64 -25.54 -5.71 -2.24
N ILE A 65 -25.67 -6.33 -3.41
CA ILE A 65 -26.78 -7.23 -3.70
C ILE A 65 -26.18 -8.61 -3.93
N GLY A 66 -26.56 -9.56 -3.09
CA GLY A 66 -26.16 -10.95 -3.19
C GLY A 66 -27.36 -11.86 -3.39
N ILE A 67 -27.10 -13.02 -3.94
CA ILE A 67 -28.05 -14.12 -4.02
C ILE A 67 -27.46 -15.24 -3.19
N GLY A 68 -28.11 -15.56 -2.08
CA GLY A 68 -27.64 -16.60 -1.16
C GLY A 68 -28.12 -17.99 -1.60
N GLY A 69 -27.15 -18.92 -1.68
CA GLY A 69 -27.44 -20.34 -1.83
C GLY A 69 -27.91 -20.80 -3.20
N ARG A 70 -28.38 -22.05 -3.25
CA ARG A 70 -28.88 -22.69 -4.47
C ARG A 70 -30.34 -22.28 -4.70
N LEU A 71 -30.62 -21.72 -5.86
CA LEU A 71 -31.97 -21.27 -6.23
C LEU A 71 -32.74 -22.33 -7.03
N LEU A 72 -32.03 -23.16 -7.78
CA LEU A 72 -32.66 -24.16 -8.66
C LEU A 72 -33.31 -25.27 -7.83
N ARG A 73 -34.57 -25.56 -8.12
CA ARG A 73 -35.37 -26.61 -7.47
C ARG A 73 -36.04 -27.45 -8.51
N LEU A 74 -36.33 -28.72 -8.16
CA LEU A 74 -37.09 -29.61 -8.98
C LEU A 74 -38.57 -29.16 -8.98
N LYS A 75 -39.16 -28.94 -10.17
CA LYS A 75 -40.58 -28.67 -10.31
C LYS A 75 -41.35 -29.98 -10.25
N THR A 76 -42.25 -30.16 -9.30
CA THR A 76 -43.23 -31.24 -9.25
C THR A 76 -44.53 -30.74 -9.85
N ALA A 77 -45.09 -31.52 -10.80
CA ALA A 77 -46.36 -31.17 -11.45
C ALA A 77 -47.50 -31.15 -10.42
N GLY A 78 -48.31 -30.09 -10.43
CA GLY A 78 -49.46 -29.95 -9.54
C GLY A 78 -49.14 -29.52 -8.10
N VAL A 79 -47.90 -29.27 -7.77
CA VAL A 79 -47.51 -28.79 -6.44
C VAL A 79 -46.99 -27.36 -6.56
N ASP A 80 -47.52 -26.44 -5.74
CA ASP A 80 -46.97 -25.11 -5.57
C ASP A 80 -45.91 -25.16 -4.46
N ASP A 81 -44.64 -24.88 -4.85
CA ASP A 81 -43.54 -24.73 -3.88
C ASP A 81 -43.56 -23.30 -3.30
N ALA A 82 -44.15 -23.14 -2.14
CA ALA A 82 -44.32 -21.87 -1.48
C ALA A 82 -42.99 -21.23 -1.01
N THR A 83 -41.83 -21.92 -1.21
CA THR A 83 -40.55 -21.42 -0.77
C THR A 83 -39.91 -20.53 -1.82
N LEU A 84 -39.99 -19.23 -1.65
CA LEU A 84 -39.36 -18.23 -2.50
C LEU A 84 -37.95 -17.94 -2.07
N SER A 85 -37.03 -17.90 -3.02
CA SER A 85 -35.67 -17.42 -2.78
C SER A 85 -35.64 -15.89 -2.77
N LYS A 86 -34.95 -15.32 -1.80
CA LYS A 86 -34.82 -13.85 -1.65
C LYS A 86 -33.40 -13.42 -1.99
N SER A 87 -33.26 -12.24 -2.61
CA SER A 87 -31.98 -11.55 -2.68
C SER A 87 -31.59 -11.06 -1.29
N THR A 88 -30.30 -11.16 -0.97
CA THR A 88 -29.73 -10.59 0.26
C THR A 88 -29.14 -9.23 -0.07
N PHE A 89 -29.49 -8.24 0.75
CA PHE A 89 -28.91 -6.91 0.67
C PHE A 89 -27.96 -6.75 1.85
N GLY A 90 -26.77 -6.31 1.57
CA GLY A 90 -25.76 -5.92 2.56
C GLY A 90 -25.21 -4.55 2.21
N ASP A 91 -24.56 -3.93 3.14
CA ASP A 91 -23.89 -2.65 2.91
C ASP A 91 -22.49 -2.66 3.56
N VAL A 92 -21.58 -1.89 2.96
CA VAL A 92 -20.29 -1.58 3.53
C VAL A 92 -20.30 -0.09 3.84
N SER A 93 -20.25 0.24 5.12
CA SER A 93 -20.18 1.63 5.57
C SER A 93 -18.78 2.20 5.35
N TYR A 94 -18.70 3.51 5.07
CA TYR A 94 -17.46 4.25 4.94
C TYR A 94 -17.53 5.59 5.65
N THR A 95 -16.37 6.09 6.08
CA THR A 95 -16.24 7.39 6.73
C THR A 95 -14.90 8.02 6.35
N CYS A 96 -14.90 8.86 5.30
CA CYS A 96 -13.68 9.52 4.86
C CYS A 96 -13.13 10.47 5.92
N VAL A 97 -11.90 10.27 6.30
CA VAL A 97 -11.16 11.10 7.25
C VAL A 97 -10.33 12.10 6.49
N ARG A 98 -10.16 13.30 7.06
CA ARG A 98 -9.32 14.32 6.45
C ARG A 98 -7.94 14.26 7.02
N SER A 99 -6.97 13.95 6.16
CA SER A 99 -5.55 14.03 6.43
C SER A 99 -4.94 15.29 5.80
N ARG A 100 -3.86 15.78 6.37
CA ARG A 100 -3.10 16.90 5.80
C ARG A 100 -1.62 16.65 5.94
N LEU A 101 -0.88 17.17 4.95
CA LEU A 101 0.56 17.28 4.97
C LEU A 101 0.91 18.75 4.84
N ASP A 102 1.64 19.28 5.81
CA ASP A 102 2.09 20.68 5.84
C ASP A 102 3.61 20.72 5.81
N TRP A 103 4.18 21.65 5.05
CA TRP A 103 5.62 21.95 5.13
C TRP A 103 5.87 23.44 4.87
N GLU A 104 7.02 23.90 5.28
CA GLU A 104 7.49 25.24 5.08
C GLU A 104 8.90 25.23 4.49
N THR A 105 9.23 26.28 3.73
CA THR A 105 10.57 26.48 3.16
C THR A 105 10.91 27.97 3.26
N GLU A 106 12.13 28.30 3.67
CA GLU A 106 12.61 29.68 3.76
C GLU A 106 12.79 30.26 2.37
N GLU A 107 12.47 31.56 2.20
CA GLU A 107 12.59 32.24 0.91
C GLU A 107 14.04 32.32 0.45
N GLU A 108 14.99 32.52 1.39
CA GLU A 108 16.42 32.53 1.14
C GLU A 108 16.92 31.27 0.42
N VAL A 109 16.33 30.10 0.74
CA VAL A 109 16.67 28.82 0.07
C VAL A 109 16.36 28.86 -1.42
N PHE A 110 15.31 29.57 -1.85
CA PHE A 110 14.95 29.71 -3.26
C PHE A 110 15.84 30.73 -3.98
N GLU A 111 16.30 31.76 -3.27
CA GLU A 111 17.15 32.81 -3.87
C GLU A 111 18.60 32.34 -4.06
N GLU A 112 19.13 31.57 -3.09
CA GLU A 112 20.54 31.16 -3.10
C GLU A 112 20.77 29.80 -3.72
N ASN A 113 19.71 29.01 -3.99
CA ASN A 113 19.87 27.69 -4.56
C ASN A 113 20.17 27.72 -6.05
N ILE A 114 21.05 26.82 -6.49
CA ILE A 114 21.48 26.71 -7.87
C ILE A 114 20.36 26.31 -8.83
N GLU A 115 19.34 25.59 -8.33
CA GLU A 115 18.16 25.18 -9.10
C GLU A 115 17.15 26.33 -9.28
N ALA A 116 17.25 27.38 -8.47
CA ALA A 116 16.39 28.55 -8.52
C ALA A 116 14.89 28.21 -8.64
N ALA A 117 14.23 28.62 -9.73
CA ALA A 117 12.80 28.39 -9.92
C ALA A 117 12.39 26.90 -10.04
N ALA A 118 13.30 26.00 -10.40
CA ALA A 118 13.01 24.58 -10.53
C ALA A 118 12.98 23.86 -9.17
N LEU A 119 13.59 24.45 -8.13
CA LEU A 119 13.61 23.86 -6.78
C LEU A 119 12.20 23.66 -6.20
N GLU A 120 11.29 24.59 -6.45
CA GLU A 120 9.91 24.50 -5.94
C GLU A 120 9.20 23.26 -6.52
N ASP A 121 9.30 23.04 -7.83
CA ASP A 121 8.69 21.88 -8.51
C ASP A 121 9.35 20.59 -8.05
N HIS A 122 10.64 20.59 -7.80
CA HIS A 122 11.39 19.45 -7.28
C HIS A 122 10.92 19.09 -5.87
N LEU A 123 10.89 20.04 -4.94
CA LEU A 123 10.38 19.84 -3.58
C LEU A 123 8.93 19.36 -3.58
N MET A 124 8.09 19.91 -4.46
CA MET A 124 6.72 19.48 -4.63
C MET A 124 6.64 18.01 -5.05
N GLY A 125 7.50 17.60 -6.00
CA GLY A 125 7.58 16.20 -6.44
C GLY A 125 7.99 15.25 -5.31
N LEU A 126 8.99 15.61 -4.51
CA LEU A 126 9.45 14.83 -3.36
C LEU A 126 8.35 14.69 -2.30
N MET A 127 7.67 15.79 -1.95
CA MET A 127 6.58 15.79 -0.96
C MET A 127 5.37 14.98 -1.43
N THR A 128 5.03 15.08 -2.73
CA THR A 128 3.95 14.27 -3.31
C THR A 128 4.30 12.78 -3.30
N GLY A 129 5.56 12.44 -3.60
CA GLY A 129 6.04 11.06 -3.53
C GLY A 129 6.01 10.49 -2.10
N GLN A 130 6.40 11.30 -1.10
CA GLN A 130 6.31 10.90 0.31
C GLN A 130 4.85 10.71 0.74
N LEU A 131 3.98 11.63 0.36
CA LEU A 131 2.55 11.54 0.62
C LEU A 131 1.93 10.23 0.07
N GLY A 132 2.33 9.84 -1.15
CA GLY A 132 1.88 8.57 -1.75
C GLY A 132 2.27 7.36 -0.90
N ARG A 133 3.50 7.34 -0.37
CA ARG A 133 3.98 6.26 0.53
C ARG A 133 3.25 6.24 1.86
N ASP A 134 3.06 7.41 2.46
CA ASP A 134 2.35 7.54 3.73
C ASP A 134 0.88 7.10 3.60
N LEU A 135 0.23 7.44 2.47
CA LEU A 135 -1.13 6.97 2.19
C LEU A 135 -1.20 5.47 1.99
N GLU A 136 -0.26 4.87 1.22
CA GLU A 136 -0.22 3.42 1.04
C GLU A 136 -0.01 2.70 2.38
N ASP A 137 0.87 3.22 3.24
CA ASP A 137 1.11 2.70 4.58
C ASP A 137 -0.14 2.82 5.46
N LEU A 138 -0.79 3.98 5.47
CA LEU A 138 -2.02 4.20 6.23
C LEU A 138 -3.17 3.30 5.74
N HIS A 139 -3.30 3.09 4.43
CA HIS A 139 -4.33 2.22 3.86
C HIS A 139 -4.13 0.76 4.24
N PHE A 140 -2.88 0.29 4.35
CA PHE A 140 -2.60 -1.08 4.80
C PHE A 140 -2.63 -1.21 6.31
N ASN A 141 -1.88 -0.39 7.02
CA ASN A 141 -1.53 -0.57 8.44
C ASN A 141 -2.35 0.29 9.40
N GLY A 142 -3.20 1.22 8.91
CA GLY A 142 -4.03 2.06 9.77
C GLY A 142 -4.80 1.22 10.79
N ASP A 143 -4.75 1.63 12.06
CA ASP A 143 -5.41 0.97 13.19
C ASP A 143 -5.91 2.02 14.18
N THR A 144 -7.21 2.24 14.20
CA THR A 144 -7.84 3.23 15.09
C THR A 144 -7.69 2.91 16.57
N THR A 145 -7.19 1.73 16.91
CA THR A 145 -6.96 1.28 18.30
C THR A 145 -5.47 1.21 18.66
N ASP A 146 -4.58 1.62 17.74
CA ASP A 146 -3.15 1.56 17.97
C ASP A 146 -2.68 2.44 19.12
N THR A 147 -1.74 1.94 19.92
CA THR A 147 -1.13 2.62 21.08
C THR A 147 0.39 2.68 20.99
N SER A 148 0.95 2.37 19.83
CA SER A 148 2.40 2.39 19.58
C SER A 148 2.95 3.83 19.53
N ALA A 149 4.24 3.96 19.32
CA ALA A 149 4.87 5.27 19.11
C ALA A 149 4.33 6.00 17.88
N ASP A 150 3.84 5.24 16.88
CA ASP A 150 3.29 5.75 15.62
C ASP A 150 1.76 5.94 15.65
N ALA A 151 1.13 5.82 16.83
CA ALA A 151 -0.31 5.94 17.00
C ALA A 151 -0.89 7.24 16.41
N ALA A 152 -0.16 8.35 16.49
CA ALA A 152 -0.59 9.63 15.92
C ALA A 152 -0.82 9.57 14.39
N PHE A 153 -0.11 8.67 13.71
CA PHE A 153 -0.28 8.41 12.28
C PHE A 153 -1.30 7.30 12.03
N LEU A 154 -1.15 6.14 12.67
CA LEU A 154 -1.93 4.94 12.39
C LEU A 154 -3.40 5.04 12.82
N THR A 155 -3.72 5.83 13.86
CA THR A 155 -5.11 5.98 14.35
C THR A 155 -5.98 6.87 13.47
N GLN A 156 -5.44 7.47 12.43
CA GLN A 156 -6.20 8.36 11.53
C GLN A 156 -7.29 7.62 10.77
N ASN A 157 -7.04 6.37 10.37
CA ASN A 157 -7.97 5.58 9.58
C ASN A 157 -7.90 4.08 9.91
N SER A 158 -8.95 3.33 9.55
CA SER A 158 -8.97 1.86 9.67
C SER A 158 -8.45 1.23 8.37
N GLY A 159 -7.18 0.84 8.36
CA GLY A 159 -6.54 0.19 7.21
C GLY A 159 -7.12 -1.19 6.89
N TRP A 160 -6.81 -1.70 5.73
CA TRP A 160 -7.31 -2.99 5.26
C TRP A 160 -6.91 -4.15 6.17
N LEU A 161 -5.69 -4.16 6.70
CA LEU A 161 -5.24 -5.23 7.60
C LEU A 161 -5.99 -5.25 8.93
N TYR A 162 -6.36 -4.07 9.45
CA TYR A 162 -7.19 -3.93 10.64
C TYR A 162 -8.62 -4.43 10.36
N GLN A 163 -9.21 -4.04 9.23
CA GLN A 163 -10.54 -4.50 8.83
C GLN A 163 -10.60 -6.02 8.69
N LEU A 164 -9.61 -6.66 8.05
CA LEU A 164 -9.52 -8.12 7.92
C LEU A 164 -9.36 -8.82 9.26
N ALA A 165 -8.65 -8.21 10.21
CA ALA A 165 -8.46 -8.77 11.54
C ALA A 165 -9.74 -8.74 12.39
N ASN A 166 -10.56 -7.71 12.26
CA ASN A 166 -11.69 -7.43 13.16
C ASN A 166 -13.06 -7.79 12.58
N ALA A 167 -13.21 -7.87 11.28
CA ALA A 167 -14.52 -8.12 10.65
C ALA A 167 -15.05 -9.55 10.79
N GLY A 168 -14.19 -10.51 11.11
CA GLY A 168 -14.56 -11.93 11.29
C GLY A 168 -15.03 -12.66 10.02
N LEU A 169 -14.99 -11.99 8.85
CA LEU A 169 -15.43 -12.53 7.56
C LEU A 169 -14.27 -12.99 6.69
N ALA A 170 -13.08 -12.46 6.91
CA ALA A 170 -11.90 -12.89 6.18
C ALA A 170 -11.43 -14.27 6.61
N HIS A 171 -10.94 -15.04 5.64
CA HIS A 171 -10.35 -16.36 5.91
C HIS A 171 -8.93 -16.18 6.46
N ARG A 172 -8.76 -16.39 7.76
CA ARG A 172 -7.48 -16.17 8.44
C ARG A 172 -6.75 -17.48 8.67
N VAL A 173 -5.49 -17.53 8.26
CA VAL A 173 -4.58 -18.66 8.43
C VAL A 173 -3.43 -18.27 9.35
N ASN A 174 -3.18 -19.05 10.38
CA ASN A 174 -2.05 -18.80 11.28
C ASN A 174 -0.76 -19.34 10.67
N GLY A 175 0.06 -18.47 10.08
CA GLY A 175 1.35 -18.82 9.50
C GLY A 175 2.36 -19.33 10.53
N ALA A 176 2.32 -18.84 11.78
CA ALA A 176 3.21 -19.30 12.82
C ALA A 176 3.03 -20.80 13.19
N ALA A 177 1.87 -21.38 12.84
CA ALA A 177 1.63 -22.81 13.04
C ALA A 177 2.50 -23.70 12.12
N VAL A 178 3.04 -23.12 11.04
CA VAL A 178 3.91 -23.81 10.10
C VAL A 178 5.32 -23.26 10.24
N ASN A 179 6.26 -24.10 10.64
CA ASN A 179 7.69 -23.79 10.75
C ASN A 179 8.00 -22.46 11.49
N GLY A 180 7.20 -22.14 12.52
CA GLY A 180 7.39 -20.89 13.29
C GLY A 180 7.17 -19.60 12.48
N GLY A 181 6.47 -19.68 11.36
CA GLY A 181 6.21 -18.55 10.48
C GLY A 181 7.27 -18.29 9.39
N ALA A 182 8.33 -19.13 9.32
CA ALA A 182 9.26 -19.06 8.21
C ALA A 182 8.56 -19.44 6.90
N ILE A 183 8.78 -18.66 5.84
CA ILE A 183 8.03 -18.82 4.60
C ILE A 183 8.30 -20.16 3.92
N GLU A 184 7.23 -20.90 3.61
CA GLU A 184 7.26 -22.19 2.93
C GLU A 184 6.10 -22.34 1.95
N LYS A 185 6.19 -23.38 1.09
CA LYS A 185 5.13 -23.72 0.14
C LYS A 185 3.77 -23.99 0.80
N SER A 186 3.78 -24.52 2.02
CA SER A 186 2.58 -24.86 2.81
C SER A 186 1.73 -23.64 3.13
N HIS A 187 2.33 -22.48 3.41
CA HIS A 187 1.58 -21.25 3.63
C HIS A 187 0.70 -20.86 2.44
N PHE A 188 1.25 -20.97 1.23
CA PHE A 188 0.51 -20.69 0.00
C PHE A 188 -0.57 -21.73 -0.28
N PHE A 189 -0.28 -23.00 0.06
CA PHE A 189 -1.26 -24.07 -0.09
C PHE A 189 -2.43 -23.88 0.90
N ASP A 190 -2.14 -23.67 2.16
CA ASP A 190 -3.14 -23.50 3.21
C ASP A 190 -3.96 -22.22 2.98
N GLY A 191 -3.31 -21.14 2.57
CA GLY A 191 -3.98 -19.92 2.17
C GLY A 191 -4.95 -20.12 1.01
N PHE A 192 -4.52 -20.82 -0.05
CA PHE A 192 -5.41 -21.13 -1.18
C PHE A 192 -6.56 -22.06 -0.78
N GLN A 193 -6.31 -23.05 0.10
CA GLN A 193 -7.35 -23.95 0.60
C GLN A 193 -8.39 -23.24 1.47
N ALA A 194 -7.98 -22.26 2.24
CA ALA A 194 -8.89 -21.46 3.08
C ALA A 194 -9.89 -20.63 2.26
N LEU A 195 -9.58 -20.33 1.01
CA LEU A 195 -10.48 -19.57 0.15
C LEU A 195 -11.72 -20.38 -0.24
N PRO A 196 -12.94 -19.81 -0.21
CA PRO A 196 -14.14 -20.46 -0.72
C PRO A 196 -14.05 -20.82 -2.21
N ASP A 197 -14.62 -21.95 -2.60
CA ASP A 197 -14.51 -22.47 -3.97
C ASP A 197 -15.05 -21.51 -5.04
N LYS A 198 -16.03 -20.68 -4.70
CA LYS A 198 -16.57 -19.65 -5.60
C LYS A 198 -15.51 -18.65 -6.08
N TYR A 199 -14.50 -18.37 -5.23
CA TYR A 199 -13.40 -17.45 -5.57
C TYR A 199 -12.20 -18.19 -6.18
N LYS A 200 -12.01 -19.47 -5.85
CA LYS A 200 -10.95 -20.30 -6.46
C LYS A 200 -11.08 -20.38 -7.97
N ALA A 201 -12.32 -20.30 -8.49
CA ALA A 201 -12.59 -20.27 -9.93
C ALA A 201 -12.04 -19.01 -10.64
N GLN A 202 -11.70 -17.97 -9.89
CA GLN A 202 -11.18 -16.69 -10.38
C GLN A 202 -9.68 -16.48 -9.98
N ALA A 203 -8.95 -17.56 -9.80
CA ALA A 203 -7.56 -17.53 -9.33
C ALA A 203 -6.61 -16.70 -10.24
N ASP A 204 -6.91 -16.58 -11.51
CA ASP A 204 -6.18 -15.76 -12.48
C ASP A 204 -6.24 -14.25 -12.18
N GLN A 205 -7.31 -13.79 -11.54
CA GLN A 205 -7.50 -12.40 -11.12
C GLN A 205 -6.91 -12.11 -9.74
N MET A 206 -6.49 -13.14 -9.02
CA MET A 206 -5.92 -13.01 -7.68
C MET A 206 -4.43 -12.69 -7.71
N ARG A 207 -3.96 -12.11 -6.61
CA ARG A 207 -2.55 -11.83 -6.35
C ARG A 207 -2.18 -12.21 -4.93
N TRP A 208 -0.96 -12.71 -4.76
CA TRP A 208 -0.33 -12.78 -3.45
C TRP A 208 0.29 -11.43 -3.14
N LEU A 209 -0.22 -10.75 -2.13
CA LEU A 209 0.27 -9.45 -1.68
C LEU A 209 1.21 -9.68 -0.50
N MET A 210 2.45 -9.26 -0.63
CA MET A 210 3.46 -9.43 0.42
C MET A 210 4.54 -8.36 0.35
N SER A 211 5.30 -8.23 1.44
CA SER A 211 6.45 -7.34 1.48
C SER A 211 7.58 -7.82 0.55
N PRO A 212 8.45 -6.93 0.07
CA PRO A 212 9.66 -7.30 -0.68
C PRO A 212 10.56 -8.28 0.08
N THR A 213 10.63 -8.14 1.41
CA THR A 213 11.38 -9.04 2.29
C THR A 213 10.82 -10.46 2.24
N ASN A 214 9.52 -10.62 2.32
CA ASN A 214 8.89 -11.94 2.24
C ASN A 214 9.06 -12.57 0.85
N LYS A 215 9.02 -11.76 -0.21
CA LYS A 215 9.34 -12.27 -1.55
C LYS A 215 10.79 -12.76 -1.63
N SER A 216 11.74 -12.01 -1.08
CA SER A 216 13.15 -12.44 -1.02
C SER A 216 13.31 -13.77 -0.26
N ARG A 217 12.67 -13.91 0.90
CA ARG A 217 12.66 -15.17 1.68
C ARG A 217 12.03 -16.34 0.92
N TRP A 218 10.98 -16.06 0.16
CA TRP A 218 10.38 -17.08 -0.70
C TRP A 218 11.34 -17.53 -1.81
N LEU A 219 12.04 -16.62 -2.45
CA LEU A 219 13.05 -16.96 -3.45
C LEU A 219 14.22 -17.74 -2.82
N GLU A 220 14.67 -17.35 -1.63
CA GLU A 220 15.69 -18.10 -0.86
C GLU A 220 15.21 -19.54 -0.55
N TYR A 221 13.97 -19.70 -0.10
CA TYR A 221 13.38 -21.02 0.12
C TYR A 221 13.37 -21.87 -1.16
N LEU A 222 13.05 -21.29 -2.32
CA LEU A 222 13.06 -22.01 -3.59
C LEU A 222 14.47 -22.39 -4.03
N THR A 223 15.44 -21.50 -3.90
CA THR A 223 16.84 -21.75 -4.29
C THR A 223 17.53 -22.77 -3.39
N GLY A 224 17.11 -22.89 -2.13
CA GLY A 224 17.58 -23.94 -1.21
C GLY A 224 17.14 -25.35 -1.59
N ARG A 225 16.27 -25.52 -2.60
CA ARG A 225 15.80 -26.82 -3.07
C ARG A 225 16.65 -27.29 -4.25
N SER A 226 17.26 -28.47 -4.15
CA SER A 226 18.01 -29.11 -5.25
C SER A 226 17.08 -29.60 -6.37
N THR A 227 16.45 -28.68 -7.09
CA THR A 227 15.53 -28.96 -8.21
C THR A 227 15.73 -27.97 -9.35
N ALA A 228 15.43 -28.39 -10.58
CA ALA A 228 15.47 -27.49 -11.74
C ALA A 228 14.60 -26.22 -11.57
N ALA A 229 13.55 -26.26 -10.75
CA ALA A 229 12.75 -25.08 -10.41
C ALA A 229 13.51 -24.12 -9.50
N GLY A 230 14.35 -24.62 -8.57
CA GLY A 230 15.23 -23.78 -7.77
C GLY A 230 16.28 -23.07 -8.61
N ASP A 231 16.90 -23.79 -9.56
CA ASP A 231 17.89 -23.20 -10.48
C ASP A 231 17.26 -22.15 -11.39
N SER A 232 16.04 -22.37 -11.89
CA SER A 232 15.33 -21.37 -12.71
C SER A 232 14.93 -20.13 -11.92
N ALA A 233 14.56 -20.28 -10.66
CA ALA A 233 14.26 -19.14 -9.76
C ALA A 233 15.52 -18.31 -9.49
N LEU A 234 16.69 -18.95 -9.32
CA LEU A 234 17.98 -18.27 -9.17
C LEU A 234 18.34 -17.43 -10.40
N LEU A 235 17.99 -17.92 -11.60
CA LEU A 235 18.19 -17.21 -12.86
C LEU A 235 17.13 -16.15 -13.16
N GLY A 236 16.21 -15.87 -12.23
CA GLY A 236 15.12 -14.91 -12.41
C GLY A 236 13.99 -15.42 -13.34
N GLN A 237 13.99 -16.71 -13.68
CA GLN A 237 12.99 -17.34 -14.52
C GLN A 237 12.04 -18.20 -13.68
N GLY A 238 10.98 -17.61 -13.15
CA GLY A 238 10.01 -18.30 -12.33
C GLY A 238 10.15 -18.00 -10.84
N GLY A 239 9.33 -18.68 -10.01
CA GLY A 239 9.27 -18.41 -8.57
C GLY A 239 8.28 -17.34 -8.17
N ASP A 240 7.85 -16.49 -9.09
CA ASP A 240 6.90 -15.40 -8.82
C ASP A 240 5.42 -15.84 -8.75
N ARG A 241 5.15 -17.15 -8.95
CA ARG A 241 3.78 -17.68 -9.04
C ARG A 241 3.55 -18.93 -8.18
N PRO A 242 3.60 -18.83 -6.85
CA PRO A 242 3.19 -19.94 -6.01
C PRO A 242 1.72 -20.26 -6.29
N HIS A 243 1.42 -21.55 -6.45
CA HIS A 243 0.09 -22.00 -6.89
C HIS A 243 -0.42 -21.39 -8.22
N GLY A 244 0.46 -20.92 -9.09
CA GLY A 244 0.09 -20.28 -10.35
C GLY A 244 -0.38 -18.83 -10.22
N ILE A 245 -0.48 -18.30 -9.02
CA ILE A 245 -0.93 -16.94 -8.72
C ILE A 245 0.28 -16.02 -8.57
N LEU A 246 0.24 -14.88 -9.23
CA LEU A 246 1.35 -13.92 -9.23
C LEU A 246 1.54 -13.27 -7.86
N ILE A 247 2.80 -13.11 -7.44
CA ILE A 247 3.19 -12.31 -6.30
C ILE A 247 3.24 -10.83 -6.71
N GLN A 248 2.60 -9.99 -5.90
CA GLN A 248 2.68 -8.54 -5.97
C GLN A 248 3.40 -8.02 -4.73
N GLU A 249 4.52 -7.35 -4.93
CA GLU A 249 5.28 -6.71 -3.85
C GLU A 249 4.63 -5.41 -3.45
N ILE A 250 4.50 -5.20 -2.15
CA ILE A 250 3.95 -3.98 -1.55
C ILE A 250 4.88 -3.56 -0.42
N PRO A 251 5.59 -2.43 -0.57
CA PRO A 251 6.51 -1.94 0.45
C PRO A 251 5.85 -1.67 1.80
N ALA A 252 4.60 -1.20 1.80
CA ALA A 252 3.83 -0.93 3.02
C ALA A 252 3.34 -2.20 3.76
N MET A 253 3.41 -3.37 3.13
CA MET A 253 2.97 -4.62 3.76
C MET A 253 3.93 -5.06 4.87
N PRO A 254 3.45 -5.34 6.10
CA PRO A 254 4.30 -5.85 7.17
C PRO A 254 4.80 -7.26 6.87
N ASN A 255 6.02 -7.56 7.29
CA ASN A 255 6.63 -8.88 7.10
C ASN A 255 5.85 -10.01 7.78
N THR A 256 5.06 -9.68 8.77
CA THR A 256 4.26 -10.64 9.55
C THR A 256 3.00 -11.13 8.83
N ARG A 257 2.70 -10.61 7.65
CA ARG A 257 1.46 -10.92 6.91
C ARG A 257 1.67 -11.16 5.44
N ILE A 258 0.83 -12.02 4.87
CA ILE A 258 0.69 -12.26 3.43
C ILE A 258 -0.81 -12.32 3.12
N LEU A 259 -1.27 -11.63 2.09
CA LEU A 259 -2.67 -11.68 1.67
C LEU A 259 -2.82 -12.40 0.33
N LEU A 260 -3.92 -13.12 0.18
CA LEU A 260 -4.40 -13.60 -1.13
C LEU A 260 -5.73 -12.93 -1.42
N ALA A 261 -5.78 -12.12 -2.46
CA ALA A 261 -6.98 -11.39 -2.82
C ALA A 261 -7.02 -10.97 -4.30
N ASN A 262 -8.20 -10.66 -4.77
CA ASN A 262 -8.37 -9.88 -6.00
C ASN A 262 -8.17 -8.39 -5.64
N THR A 263 -7.19 -7.75 -6.27
CA THR A 263 -6.81 -6.36 -5.97
C THR A 263 -7.93 -5.36 -6.22
N SER A 264 -8.86 -5.67 -7.13
CA SER A 264 -10.02 -4.81 -7.42
C SER A 264 -11.03 -4.71 -6.25
N GLN A 265 -10.93 -5.59 -5.26
CA GLN A 265 -11.79 -5.53 -4.06
C GLN A 265 -11.32 -4.50 -3.03
N PHE A 266 -10.08 -4.05 -3.13
CA PHE A 266 -9.54 -2.97 -2.32
C PHE A 266 -9.93 -1.64 -2.93
N ILE A 267 -10.73 -0.88 -2.22
CA ILE A 267 -11.27 0.39 -2.68
C ILE A 267 -10.76 1.50 -1.78
N VAL A 268 -10.28 2.56 -2.39
CA VAL A 268 -10.04 3.83 -1.70
C VAL A 268 -11.11 4.81 -2.13
N LEU A 269 -11.89 5.27 -1.17
CA LEU A 269 -12.93 6.26 -1.37
C LEU A 269 -12.39 7.64 -1.13
N ASN A 270 -12.59 8.53 -2.08
CA ASN A 270 -12.20 9.93 -1.97
C ASN A 270 -13.42 10.84 -2.08
N THR A 271 -13.54 11.82 -1.19
CA THR A 271 -14.63 12.81 -1.29
C THR A 271 -14.21 14.08 -2.02
N ARG A 272 -12.91 14.35 -2.07
CA ARG A 272 -12.34 15.54 -2.71
C ARG A 272 -11.13 15.17 -3.55
N ASP A 273 -10.85 16.02 -4.54
CA ASP A 273 -9.57 15.98 -5.23
C ASP A 273 -8.47 16.45 -4.27
N ILE A 274 -7.30 15.86 -4.39
CA ILE A 274 -6.09 16.33 -3.69
C ILE A 274 -5.85 17.78 -4.11
N ARG A 275 -5.73 18.67 -3.14
CA ARG A 275 -5.50 20.09 -3.37
C ARG A 275 -4.25 20.53 -2.66
N ILE A 276 -3.33 21.06 -3.43
CA ILE A 276 -2.12 21.68 -2.93
C ILE A 276 -2.42 23.17 -2.79
N ARG A 277 -2.18 23.72 -1.61
CA ARG A 277 -2.30 25.14 -1.33
C ARG A 277 -0.94 25.69 -0.97
N ARG A 278 -0.63 26.83 -1.52
CA ARG A 278 0.59 27.58 -1.25
C ARG A 278 0.21 28.98 -0.78
N THR A 279 0.96 29.54 0.17
CA THR A 279 0.88 30.93 0.54
C THR A 279 2.26 31.55 0.69
N THR A 280 2.47 32.66 0.02
CA THR A 280 3.69 33.48 0.04
C THR A 280 3.40 34.88 0.59
N GLU A 281 2.11 35.31 0.60
CA GLU A 281 1.68 36.67 0.95
C GLU A 281 0.90 36.70 2.29
N GLY A 282 0.81 35.58 2.99
CA GLY A 282 0.17 35.54 4.30
C GLY A 282 0.96 36.30 5.36
N ARG A 283 0.27 36.82 6.39
CA ARG A 283 0.91 37.56 7.49
C ARG A 283 2.10 36.80 8.12
N GLU A 284 1.95 35.48 8.28
CA GLU A 284 3.01 34.63 8.85
C GLU A 284 4.15 34.42 7.85
N ALA A 285 3.84 34.22 6.57
CA ALA A 285 4.81 34.08 5.51
C ALA A 285 5.73 35.31 5.41
N ILE A 286 5.16 36.52 5.40
CA ILE A 286 5.91 37.78 5.33
C ILE A 286 6.75 38.01 6.61
N ARG A 287 6.23 37.64 7.79
CA ARG A 287 6.97 37.88 9.05
C ARG A 287 8.11 36.93 9.27
N GLN A 288 8.01 35.71 8.74
CA GLN A 288 9.00 34.64 8.91
C GLN A 288 9.89 34.45 7.68
N ASP A 289 9.58 35.18 6.59
CA ASP A 289 10.23 35.04 5.30
C ASP A 289 10.24 33.59 4.79
N LYS A 290 9.02 32.98 4.81
CA LYS A 290 8.82 31.56 4.49
C LYS A 290 7.64 31.35 3.54
N ARG A 291 7.75 30.32 2.72
CA ARG A 291 6.63 29.77 1.96
C ARG A 291 6.00 28.62 2.70
N PHE A 292 4.69 28.64 2.85
CA PHE A 292 3.93 27.57 3.46
C PHE A 292 3.15 26.82 2.41
N TYR A 293 3.17 25.50 2.53
CA TYR A 293 2.46 24.58 1.67
C TYR A 293 1.58 23.65 2.51
N ALA A 294 0.41 23.32 1.99
CA ALA A 294 -0.51 22.36 2.62
C ALA A 294 -1.20 21.51 1.57
N ILE A 295 -1.18 20.21 1.75
CA ILE A 295 -1.96 19.24 0.98
C ILE A 295 -3.07 18.70 1.86
N PHE A 296 -4.29 18.64 1.35
CA PHE A 296 -5.45 18.09 2.02
C PHE A 296 -6.02 16.92 1.21
N ILE A 297 -6.25 15.80 1.89
CA ILE A 297 -6.84 14.59 1.33
C ILE A 297 -7.98 14.14 2.25
N ASP A 298 -9.07 13.71 1.65
CA ASP A 298 -10.19 13.10 2.37
C ASP A 298 -10.36 11.68 1.81
N ASP A 299 -9.97 10.65 2.52
CA ASP A 299 -10.00 9.26 2.06
C ASP A 299 -10.48 8.26 3.11
N ASP A 300 -10.86 7.07 2.64
CA ASP A 300 -11.21 5.90 3.46
C ASP A 300 -10.92 4.62 2.68
N PRO A 301 -10.00 3.76 3.14
CA PRO A 301 -9.74 2.46 2.55
C PRO A 301 -10.79 1.45 3.03
N ILE A 302 -11.49 0.80 2.09
CA ILE A 302 -12.48 -0.25 2.40
C ILE A 302 -12.22 -1.50 1.57
N ILE A 303 -12.74 -2.63 2.03
CA ILE A 303 -12.76 -3.90 1.30
C ILE A 303 -14.21 -4.21 0.92
N GLU A 304 -14.47 -4.36 -0.39
CA GLU A 304 -15.82 -4.63 -0.88
C GLU A 304 -16.32 -6.01 -0.47
N GLU A 305 -15.49 -7.05 -0.66
CA GLU A 305 -15.85 -8.45 -0.38
C GLU A 305 -14.75 -9.10 0.47
N GLN A 306 -14.88 -9.05 1.78
CA GLN A 306 -13.91 -9.63 2.72
C GLN A 306 -13.85 -11.16 2.66
N ASP A 307 -14.96 -11.82 2.31
CA ASP A 307 -15.06 -13.27 2.12
C ASP A 307 -14.20 -13.77 0.94
N GLY A 308 -13.77 -12.88 0.04
CA GLY A 308 -12.85 -13.18 -1.06
C GLY A 308 -11.37 -12.95 -0.73
N VAL A 309 -11.03 -12.64 0.52
CA VAL A 309 -9.68 -12.35 0.96
C VAL A 309 -9.20 -13.38 1.98
N VAL A 310 -7.97 -13.84 1.82
CA VAL A 310 -7.28 -14.69 2.81
C VAL A 310 -6.16 -13.89 3.44
N ASP A 311 -6.10 -13.88 4.77
CA ASP A 311 -5.06 -13.24 5.57
C ASP A 311 -4.21 -14.31 6.27
N ILE A 312 -2.97 -14.50 5.83
CA ILE A 312 -1.99 -15.34 6.50
C ILE A 312 -1.22 -14.43 7.46
N TYR A 313 -1.44 -14.59 8.74
CA TYR A 313 -0.83 -13.79 9.80
C TYR A 313 0.19 -14.59 10.62
N GLY A 314 1.04 -13.89 11.38
CA GLY A 314 2.04 -14.55 12.25
C GLY A 314 3.22 -15.10 11.47
N MET A 315 3.54 -14.55 10.31
CA MET A 315 4.79 -14.86 9.61
C MET A 315 5.98 -14.33 10.42
N ALA A 316 7.14 -14.98 10.31
CA ALA A 316 8.37 -14.52 10.94
C ALA A 316 8.75 -13.13 10.40
N ALA A 317 9.05 -12.18 11.32
CA ALA A 317 9.39 -10.81 10.98
C ALA A 317 10.79 -10.66 10.37
#